data_513a2c2ab36f594396730a8b3ebc1263
#
_entry.id   513a2c2ab36f594396730a8b3ebc1263
#
_cell.length_a   1.000
_cell.length_b   1.000
_cell.length_c   1.000
_cell.angle_alpha   90.00
_cell.angle_beta   90.00
_cell.angle_gamma   90.00
#
_symmetry.space_group_name_H-M   'P 1'
#
loop_
_entity.id
_entity.type
_entity.pdbx_description
1 polymer ?
#
loop_
_entity_poly.entity_id
_entity_poly.type
_entity_poly.pdbx_seq_one_letter_code
_entity_poly.pdbx_strand_id
1 'polypeptide(L)'
;MIRTIFNLITALSLFLCALADIRSYRIPNRLIWIAVAFCLLGQWVSSAGGNLPCYVWESGGAGKAMKDVLAVLGRMVLAVGVSLPFHMSGMIGGGDSKIMALSVGWLGFGAGVQAIGIGLVLGAILALGKLLRHGSLARRFLYLSAYIRRTIREKKIHAYYDADRDGQDCVIPLGACICAGIFLKRMGL
;
A
#
# COMPACT_ATOMS: atom_id res chain seq x y z
N MET A 1 18.71 -17.72 8.08
CA MET A 1 19.09 -17.66 6.65
C MET A 1 17.87 -17.72 5.71
N ILE A 2 17.04 -18.75 5.78
CA ILE A 2 15.88 -18.92 4.88
C ILE A 2 14.89 -17.75 4.95
N ARG A 3 14.51 -17.28 6.15
CA ARG A 3 13.63 -16.12 6.34
C ARG A 3 14.18 -14.84 5.69
N THR A 4 15.49 -14.62 5.78
CA THR A 4 16.12 -13.45 5.17
C THR A 4 15.96 -13.47 3.66
N ILE A 5 16.03 -14.65 3.05
CA ILE A 5 15.79 -14.83 1.60
C ILE A 5 14.34 -14.46 1.24
N PHE A 6 13.34 -14.96 1.97
CA PHE A 6 11.93 -14.63 1.72
C PHE A 6 11.66 -13.13 1.88
N ASN A 7 12.21 -12.51 2.93
CA ASN A 7 12.11 -11.08 3.14
C ASN A 7 12.77 -10.26 2.02
N LEU A 8 13.92 -10.74 1.51
CA LEU A 8 14.63 -10.10 0.42
C LEU A 8 13.82 -10.17 -0.89
N ILE A 9 13.22 -11.31 -1.18
CA ILE A 9 12.36 -11.48 -2.37
C ILE A 9 11.13 -10.60 -2.26
N THR A 10 10.49 -10.52 -1.09
CA THR A 10 9.36 -9.62 -0.85
C THR A 10 9.77 -8.16 -1.06
N ALA A 11 10.91 -7.74 -0.51
CA ALA A 11 11.45 -6.39 -0.70
C ALA A 11 11.76 -6.09 -2.17
N LEU A 12 12.38 -7.04 -2.88
CA LEU A 12 12.70 -6.91 -4.31
C LEU A 12 11.42 -6.79 -5.15
N SER A 13 10.41 -7.60 -4.85
CA SER A 13 9.11 -7.53 -5.53
C SER A 13 8.43 -6.18 -5.33
N LEU A 14 8.46 -5.62 -4.11
CA LEU A 14 7.96 -4.28 -3.82
C LEU A 14 8.75 -3.19 -4.55
N PHE A 15 10.07 -3.32 -4.62
CA PHE A 15 10.91 -2.40 -5.37
C PHE A 15 10.58 -2.41 -6.86
N LEU A 16 10.36 -3.60 -7.45
CA LEU A 16 9.93 -3.73 -8.83
C LEU A 16 8.51 -3.15 -9.05
N CYS A 17 7.59 -3.30 -8.09
CA CYS A 17 6.29 -2.65 -8.12
C CYS A 17 6.42 -1.11 -8.13
N ALA A 18 7.31 -0.56 -7.30
CA ALA A 18 7.57 0.88 -7.27
C ALA A 18 8.14 1.39 -8.60
N LEU A 19 9.09 0.67 -9.20
CA LEU A 19 9.64 1.02 -10.52
C LEU A 19 8.58 0.95 -11.62
N ALA A 20 7.72 -0.05 -11.60
CA ALA A 20 6.62 -0.18 -12.55
C ALA A 20 5.62 0.97 -12.40
N ASP A 21 5.29 1.35 -11.16
CA ASP A 21 4.39 2.47 -10.86
C ASP A 21 4.96 3.81 -11.36
N ILE A 22 6.25 4.06 -11.15
CA ILE A 22 6.91 5.28 -11.65
C ILE A 22 6.90 5.35 -13.18
N ARG A 23 7.06 4.20 -13.86
CA ARG A 23 7.17 4.17 -15.33
C ARG A 23 5.84 4.18 -16.06
N SER A 24 4.86 3.46 -15.54
CA SER A 24 3.60 3.18 -16.25
C SER A 24 2.35 3.57 -15.46
N TYR A 25 2.48 4.08 -14.24
CA TYR A 25 1.34 4.32 -13.33
C TYR A 25 0.41 3.11 -13.21
N ARG A 26 0.94 1.92 -13.44
CA ARG A 26 0.22 0.64 -13.35
C ARG A 26 1.10 -0.39 -12.66
N ILE A 27 0.55 -0.98 -11.61
CA ILE A 27 1.25 -2.00 -10.83
C ILE A 27 0.85 -3.38 -11.37
N PRO A 28 1.80 -4.19 -11.89
CA PRO A 28 1.48 -5.51 -12.40
C PRO A 28 1.04 -6.44 -11.26
N ASN A 29 -0.16 -6.99 -11.38
CA ASN A 29 -0.73 -7.88 -10.37
C ASN A 29 0.17 -9.08 -10.05
N ARG A 30 0.93 -9.59 -11.04
CA ARG A 30 1.85 -10.72 -10.87
C ARG A 30 2.91 -10.45 -9.79
N LEU A 31 3.50 -9.26 -9.77
CA LEU A 31 4.50 -8.88 -8.78
C LEU A 31 3.91 -8.79 -7.36
N ILE A 32 2.68 -8.29 -7.26
CA ILE A 32 1.98 -8.23 -5.97
C ILE A 32 1.71 -9.64 -5.43
N TRP A 33 1.22 -10.56 -6.27
CA TRP A 33 0.97 -11.93 -5.85
C TRP A 33 2.25 -12.65 -5.45
N ILE A 34 3.37 -12.42 -6.14
CA ILE A 34 4.69 -12.92 -5.74
C ILE A 34 5.05 -12.38 -4.36
N ALA A 35 4.94 -11.07 -4.15
CA ALA A 35 5.26 -10.46 -2.86
C ALA A 35 4.39 -11.00 -1.71
N VAL A 36 3.09 -11.19 -1.95
CA VAL A 36 2.17 -11.79 -0.96
C VAL A 36 2.57 -13.24 -0.66
N ALA A 37 2.81 -14.06 -1.69
CA ALA A 37 3.19 -15.45 -1.51
C ALA A 37 4.49 -15.58 -0.69
N PHE A 38 5.53 -14.81 -1.02
CA PHE A 38 6.78 -14.84 -0.28
C PHE A 38 6.66 -14.24 1.13
N CYS A 39 5.80 -13.27 1.34
CA CYS A 39 5.48 -12.76 2.68
C CYS A 39 4.85 -13.86 3.55
N LEU A 40 3.85 -14.57 3.04
CA LEU A 40 3.16 -15.64 3.75
C LEU A 40 4.07 -16.85 4.00
N LEU A 41 4.86 -17.27 3.00
CA LEU A 41 5.84 -18.32 3.14
C LEU A 41 6.92 -17.96 4.16
N GLY A 42 7.41 -16.73 4.13
CA GLY A 42 8.38 -16.23 5.09
C GLY A 42 7.84 -16.23 6.52
N GLN A 43 6.56 -15.91 6.69
CA GLN A 43 5.89 -15.98 7.98
C GLN A 43 5.73 -17.44 8.46
N TRP A 44 5.26 -18.32 7.57
CA TRP A 44 5.12 -19.75 7.86
C TRP A 44 6.45 -20.37 8.32
N VAL A 45 7.53 -20.18 7.55
CA VAL A 45 8.86 -20.71 7.88
C VAL A 45 9.38 -20.13 9.18
N SER A 46 9.11 -18.86 9.48
CA SER A 46 9.51 -18.22 10.73
C SER A 46 8.80 -18.83 11.94
N SER A 47 7.52 -19.11 11.81
CA SER A 47 6.69 -19.63 12.90
C SER A 47 6.90 -21.12 13.11
N ALA A 48 7.20 -21.89 12.06
CA ALA A 48 7.47 -23.31 12.12
C ALA A 48 8.91 -23.62 12.61
N GLY A 49 9.88 -22.75 12.32
CA GLY A 49 11.32 -22.99 12.53
C GLY A 49 11.93 -22.46 13.84
N GLY A 50 11.17 -21.93 14.77
CA GLY A 50 11.60 -21.67 16.17
C GLY A 50 12.75 -20.70 16.43
N ASN A 51 13.25 -19.94 15.45
CA ASN A 51 14.31 -18.95 15.68
C ASN A 51 14.12 -17.74 14.77
N LEU A 52 13.67 -16.60 15.33
CA LEU A 52 14.18 -15.27 15.00
C LEU A 52 13.37 -14.14 15.66
N PRO A 53 14.03 -13.08 16.16
CA PRO A 53 13.38 -11.98 16.84
C PRO A 53 12.82 -10.98 15.83
N CYS A 54 11.55 -10.87 15.74
CA CYS A 54 10.86 -9.63 15.38
C CYS A 54 9.46 -9.66 15.96
N TYR A 55 9.33 -9.02 17.11
CA TYR A 55 8.09 -8.79 17.83
C TYR A 55 7.29 -10.05 18.17
N VAL A 56 7.73 -10.66 19.28
CA VAL A 56 6.93 -11.51 20.16
C VAL A 56 6.07 -12.57 19.46
N TRP A 57 6.63 -13.81 19.34
CA TRP A 57 5.81 -14.94 19.72
C TRP A 57 6.61 -16.22 19.91
N GLU A 58 6.37 -16.84 21.05
CA GLU A 58 6.98 -18.06 21.53
C GLU A 58 6.64 -19.31 20.71
N SER A 59 7.54 -20.22 20.82
CA SER A 59 7.60 -21.59 20.28
C SER A 59 6.26 -22.33 20.08
N GLY A 60 6.09 -22.99 18.98
CA GLY A 60 5.14 -24.08 18.84
C GLY A 60 4.60 -24.37 17.45
N GLY A 61 5.07 -25.46 16.85
CA GLY A 61 4.38 -26.33 15.90
C GLY A 61 3.59 -25.74 14.70
N ALA A 62 3.23 -26.61 13.76
CA ALA A 62 2.45 -26.29 12.57
C ALA A 62 1.12 -25.54 12.86
N GLY A 63 0.49 -25.80 14.01
CA GLY A 63 -0.73 -25.12 14.42
C GLY A 63 -0.54 -23.63 14.73
N LYS A 64 0.64 -23.25 15.22
CA LYS A 64 0.98 -21.85 15.47
C LYS A 64 1.32 -21.14 14.16
N ALA A 65 2.09 -21.78 13.30
CA ALA A 65 2.39 -21.25 11.98
C ALA A 65 1.10 -20.93 11.19
N MET A 66 0.11 -21.78 11.28
CA MET A 66 -1.21 -21.55 10.66
C MET A 66 -1.91 -20.32 11.26
N LYS A 67 -1.93 -20.17 12.59
CA LYS A 67 -2.54 -19.01 13.25
C LYS A 67 -1.84 -17.71 12.85
N ASP A 68 -0.52 -17.71 12.75
CA ASP A 68 0.26 -16.54 12.36
C ASP A 68 0.00 -16.12 10.92
N VAL A 69 -0.08 -17.09 10.00
CA VAL A 69 -0.43 -16.84 8.59
C VAL A 69 -1.88 -16.32 8.49
N LEU A 70 -2.82 -16.90 9.25
CA LEU A 70 -4.20 -16.41 9.28
C LEU A 70 -4.27 -14.97 9.82
N ALA A 71 -3.48 -14.65 10.84
CA ALA A 71 -3.40 -13.29 11.39
C ALA A 71 -2.84 -12.29 10.37
N VAL A 72 -1.84 -12.69 9.55
CA VAL A 72 -1.33 -11.86 8.45
C VAL A 72 -2.42 -11.64 7.39
N LEU A 73 -3.10 -12.70 6.98
CA LEU A 73 -4.20 -12.61 6.01
C LEU A 73 -5.34 -11.75 6.54
N GLY A 74 -5.73 -11.90 7.80
CA GLY A 74 -6.76 -11.08 8.44
C GLY A 74 -6.42 -9.59 8.43
N ARG A 75 -5.16 -9.25 8.73
CA ARG A 75 -4.66 -7.87 8.65
C ARG A 75 -4.68 -7.33 7.22
N MET A 76 -4.29 -8.14 6.23
CA MET A 76 -4.35 -7.75 4.81
C MET A 76 -5.80 -7.51 4.37
N VAL A 77 -6.72 -8.40 4.71
CA VAL A 77 -8.16 -8.25 4.39
C VAL A 77 -8.73 -6.99 5.03
N LEU A 78 -8.40 -6.73 6.30
CA LEU A 78 -8.83 -5.53 7.00
C LEU A 78 -8.31 -4.26 6.31
N ALA A 79 -7.04 -4.24 5.91
CA ALA A 79 -6.46 -3.11 5.20
C ALA A 79 -7.11 -2.87 3.83
N VAL A 80 -7.43 -3.94 3.08
CA VAL A 80 -8.22 -3.85 1.84
C VAL A 80 -9.61 -3.31 2.16
N GLY A 81 -10.30 -3.81 3.17
CA GLY A 81 -11.63 -3.35 3.58
C GLY A 81 -11.67 -1.86 3.89
N VAL A 82 -10.67 -1.35 4.60
CA VAL A 82 -10.53 0.10 4.89
C VAL A 82 -10.25 0.91 3.63
N SER A 83 -9.50 0.37 2.66
CA SER A 83 -9.19 1.07 1.40
C SER A 83 -10.33 1.00 0.36
N LEU A 84 -11.29 0.08 0.51
CA LEU A 84 -12.40 -0.12 -0.43
C LEU A 84 -13.22 1.14 -0.71
N PRO A 85 -13.67 1.94 0.28
CA PRO A 85 -14.45 3.15 0.01
C PRO A 85 -13.69 4.17 -0.85
N PHE A 86 -12.37 4.29 -0.64
CA PHE A 86 -11.49 5.16 -1.42
C PHE A 86 -11.26 4.64 -2.83
N HIS A 87 -11.19 3.32 -2.99
CA HIS A 87 -11.10 2.68 -4.30
C HIS A 87 -12.41 2.85 -5.10
N MET A 88 -13.57 2.65 -4.46
CA MET A 88 -14.88 2.86 -5.08
C MET A 88 -15.13 4.32 -5.47
N SER A 89 -14.54 5.27 -4.73
CA SER A 89 -14.58 6.71 -5.09
C SER A 89 -13.63 7.06 -6.25
N GLY A 90 -12.82 6.12 -6.76
CA GLY A 90 -11.81 6.41 -7.77
C GLY A 90 -10.65 7.27 -7.28
N MET A 91 -10.47 7.42 -5.95
CA MET A 91 -9.40 8.21 -5.36
C MET A 91 -8.09 7.43 -5.27
N ILE A 92 -8.17 6.11 -5.06
CA ILE A 92 -7.00 5.22 -4.89
C ILE A 92 -7.08 4.10 -5.92
N GLY A 93 -5.96 3.82 -6.57
CA GLY A 93 -5.82 2.73 -7.51
C GLY A 93 -5.94 1.36 -6.82
N GLY A 94 -6.50 0.36 -7.52
CA GLY A 94 -6.59 -1.00 -6.98
C GLY A 94 -5.22 -1.64 -6.70
N GLY A 95 -4.17 -1.20 -7.39
CA GLY A 95 -2.79 -1.61 -7.13
C GLY A 95 -2.28 -1.07 -5.80
N ASP A 96 -2.55 0.21 -5.50
CA ASP A 96 -2.12 0.88 -4.28
C ASP A 96 -2.77 0.25 -3.05
N SER A 97 -4.07 -0.08 -3.12
CA SER A 97 -4.78 -0.80 -2.05
C SER A 97 -4.12 -2.13 -1.69
N LYS A 98 -3.61 -2.86 -2.69
CA LYS A 98 -2.90 -4.13 -2.48
C LYS A 98 -1.53 -3.92 -1.83
N ILE A 99 -0.81 -2.86 -2.20
CA ILE A 99 0.47 -2.52 -1.56
C ILE A 99 0.23 -2.09 -0.10
N MET A 100 -0.84 -1.33 0.18
CA MET A 100 -1.23 -0.99 1.55
C MET A 100 -1.52 -2.25 2.39
N ALA A 101 -2.26 -3.21 1.82
CA ALA A 101 -2.53 -4.47 2.48
C ALA A 101 -1.25 -5.27 2.76
N LEU A 102 -0.35 -5.34 1.79
CA LEU A 102 0.94 -6.01 1.94
C LEU A 102 1.82 -5.32 2.99
N SER A 103 1.79 -3.98 3.07
CA SER A 103 2.49 -3.22 4.11
C SER A 103 2.06 -3.64 5.52
N VAL A 104 0.74 -3.67 5.78
CA VAL A 104 0.18 -4.06 7.08
C VAL A 104 0.40 -5.56 7.36
N GLY A 105 0.32 -6.39 6.34
CA GLY A 105 0.60 -7.82 6.46
C GLY A 105 2.06 -8.11 6.84
N TRP A 106 3.00 -7.48 6.14
CA TRP A 106 4.43 -7.75 6.26
C TRP A 106 5.09 -7.11 7.48
N LEU A 107 4.77 -5.83 7.76
CA LEU A 107 5.35 -5.07 8.88
C LEU A 107 4.55 -5.23 10.20
N GLY A 108 3.35 -5.76 10.13
CA GLY A 108 2.38 -5.73 11.22
C GLY A 108 1.53 -4.47 11.21
N PHE A 109 0.47 -4.45 12.03
CA PHE A 109 -0.54 -3.39 11.97
C PHE A 109 0.05 -2.00 12.27
N GLY A 110 0.76 -1.84 13.39
CA GLY A 110 1.29 -0.53 13.80
C GLY A 110 2.33 0.01 12.82
N ALA A 111 3.38 -0.77 12.54
CA ALA A 111 4.44 -0.35 11.62
C ALA A 111 3.94 -0.23 10.17
N GLY A 112 3.01 -1.08 9.76
CA GLY A 112 2.41 -1.01 8.42
C GLY A 112 1.59 0.26 8.20
N VAL A 113 0.76 0.64 9.19
CA VAL A 113 -0.01 1.90 9.13
C VAL A 113 0.92 3.11 9.12
N GLN A 114 1.98 3.10 9.94
CA GLN A 114 2.99 4.17 9.92
C GLN A 114 3.70 4.27 8.56
N ALA A 115 4.08 3.14 7.96
CA ALA A 115 4.68 3.10 6.64
C ALA A 115 3.75 3.68 5.55
N ILE A 116 2.46 3.33 5.60
CA ILE A 116 1.43 3.92 4.73
C ILE A 116 1.35 5.43 4.96
N GLY A 117 1.31 5.89 6.22
CA GLY A 117 1.29 7.32 6.56
C GLY A 117 2.49 8.08 5.99
N ILE A 118 3.71 7.54 6.14
CA ILE A 118 4.93 8.12 5.53
C ILE A 118 4.78 8.17 4.00
N GLY A 119 4.31 7.09 3.37
CA GLY A 119 4.08 7.03 1.93
C GLY A 119 3.07 8.07 1.45
N LEU A 120 1.97 8.27 2.19
CA LEU A 120 0.95 9.28 1.88
C LEU A 120 1.52 10.70 2.00
N VAL A 121 2.34 10.97 3.02
CA VAL A 121 3.02 12.28 3.18
C VAL A 121 3.97 12.53 2.00
N LEU A 122 4.78 11.54 1.61
CA LEU A 122 5.66 11.65 0.44
C LEU A 122 4.83 11.90 -0.84
N GLY A 123 3.74 11.17 -1.02
CA GLY A 123 2.80 11.37 -2.14
C GLY A 123 2.20 12.78 -2.13
N ALA A 124 1.79 13.29 -0.97
CA ALA A 124 1.26 14.65 -0.84
C ALA A 124 2.30 15.72 -1.19
N ILE A 125 3.56 15.56 -0.79
CA ILE A 125 4.66 16.47 -1.15
C ILE A 125 4.87 16.46 -2.67
N LEU A 126 4.91 15.29 -3.30
CA LEU A 126 5.03 15.17 -4.75
C LEU A 126 3.83 15.79 -5.48
N ALA A 127 2.61 15.57 -4.94
CA ALA A 127 1.38 16.17 -5.45
C ALA A 127 1.47 17.68 -5.43
N LEU A 128 1.83 18.24 -4.28
CA LEU A 128 1.94 19.67 -4.09
C LEU A 128 2.98 20.26 -5.05
N GLY A 129 4.15 19.61 -5.19
CA GLY A 129 5.19 20.03 -6.11
C GLY A 129 4.71 20.07 -7.57
N LYS A 130 3.99 19.04 -8.03
CA LYS A 130 3.37 19.02 -9.37
C LYS A 130 2.32 20.12 -9.53
N LEU A 131 1.45 20.29 -8.54
CA LEU A 131 0.36 21.27 -8.57
C LEU A 131 0.88 22.72 -8.60
N LEU A 132 1.95 23.01 -7.86
CA LEU A 132 2.61 24.30 -7.87
C LEU A 132 3.24 24.60 -9.24
N ARG A 133 3.91 23.63 -9.84
CA ARG A 133 4.52 23.78 -11.18
C ARG A 133 3.48 24.06 -12.27
N HIS A 134 2.29 23.47 -12.19
CA HIS A 134 1.23 23.65 -13.19
C HIS A 134 0.26 24.78 -12.87
N GLY A 135 0.42 25.51 -11.76
CA GLY A 135 -0.41 26.66 -11.39
C GLY A 135 -1.92 26.34 -11.19
N SER A 136 -2.28 25.08 -11.00
CA SER A 136 -3.67 24.60 -11.01
C SER A 136 -4.28 24.39 -9.60
N LEU A 137 -3.58 24.83 -8.56
CA LEU A 137 -3.97 24.62 -7.14
C LEU A 137 -5.41 25.10 -6.86
N ALA A 138 -5.72 26.35 -7.18
CA ALA A 138 -7.04 26.94 -6.88
C ALA A 138 -8.16 26.19 -7.61
N ARG A 139 -7.95 25.84 -8.88
CA ARG A 139 -8.93 25.13 -9.70
C ARG A 139 -9.24 23.74 -9.13
N ARG A 140 -8.22 23.02 -8.70
CA ARG A 140 -8.37 21.66 -8.11
C ARG A 140 -9.03 21.71 -6.73
N PHE A 141 -8.73 22.72 -5.93
CA PHE A 141 -9.38 22.91 -4.62
C PHE A 141 -10.87 23.24 -4.76
N LEU A 142 -11.22 24.10 -5.71
CA LEU A 142 -12.60 24.39 -6.05
C LEU A 142 -13.34 23.15 -6.55
N TYR A 143 -12.68 22.34 -7.38
CA TYR A 143 -13.26 21.09 -7.88
C TYR A 143 -13.49 20.09 -6.74
N LEU A 144 -12.54 19.90 -5.84
CA LEU A 144 -12.69 19.03 -4.67
C LEU A 144 -13.83 19.48 -3.76
N SER A 145 -13.95 20.79 -3.49
CA SER A 145 -15.01 21.33 -2.66
C SER A 145 -16.39 21.13 -3.32
N ALA A 146 -16.48 21.31 -4.62
CA ALA A 146 -17.70 21.05 -5.39
C ALA A 146 -18.07 19.57 -5.39
N TYR A 147 -17.08 18.67 -5.54
CA TYR A 147 -17.29 17.22 -5.47
C TYR A 147 -17.81 16.77 -4.11
N ILE A 148 -17.20 17.23 -3.02
CA ILE A 148 -17.63 16.90 -1.65
C ILE A 148 -19.08 17.39 -1.44
N ARG A 149 -19.38 18.63 -1.82
CA ARG A 149 -20.73 19.22 -1.69
C ARG A 149 -21.76 18.42 -2.50
N ARG A 150 -21.41 17.99 -3.71
CA ARG A 150 -22.26 17.17 -4.56
C ARG A 150 -22.51 15.80 -3.98
N THR A 151 -21.46 15.11 -3.51
CA THR A 151 -21.55 13.77 -2.90
C THR A 151 -22.43 13.77 -1.66
N ILE A 152 -22.30 14.81 -0.80
CA ILE A 152 -23.15 14.97 0.38
C ILE A 152 -24.61 15.21 0.00
N ARG A 153 -24.86 16.02 -1.04
CA ARG A 153 -26.23 16.35 -1.50
C ARG A 153 -26.93 15.16 -2.14
N GLU A 154 -26.23 14.44 -3.01
CA GLU A 154 -26.80 13.36 -3.82
C GLU A 154 -26.76 12.00 -3.10
N LYS A 155 -26.01 11.88 -1.98
CA LYS A 155 -25.78 10.63 -1.24
C LYS A 155 -25.29 9.47 -2.14
N LYS A 156 -24.68 9.79 -3.28
CA LYS A 156 -24.10 8.86 -4.24
C LYS A 156 -22.63 9.19 -4.44
N ILE A 157 -21.80 8.14 -4.41
CA ILE A 157 -20.37 8.27 -4.67
C ILE A 157 -20.19 8.23 -6.19
N HIS A 158 -19.74 9.34 -6.78
CA HIS A 158 -19.33 9.41 -8.18
C HIS A 158 -17.81 9.27 -8.27
N ALA A 159 -17.28 8.81 -9.40
CA ALA A 159 -15.84 8.77 -9.61
C ALA A 159 -15.28 10.20 -9.55
N TYR A 160 -14.32 10.43 -8.65
CA TYR A 160 -13.66 11.73 -8.49
C TYR A 160 -12.73 12.02 -9.68
N TYR A 161 -12.02 11.01 -10.14
CA TYR A 161 -11.06 11.10 -11.23
C TYR A 161 -11.52 10.27 -12.43
N ASP A 162 -11.44 10.87 -13.62
CA ASP A 162 -11.67 10.23 -14.90
C ASP A 162 -10.48 10.55 -15.82
N ALA A 163 -9.77 9.50 -16.27
CA ALA A 163 -8.55 9.63 -17.06
C ALA A 163 -8.79 10.33 -18.42
N ASP A 164 -9.97 10.13 -19.00
CA ASP A 164 -10.34 10.71 -20.30
C ASP A 164 -10.67 12.21 -20.18
N ARG A 165 -11.18 12.63 -19.01
CA ARG A 165 -11.55 14.02 -18.74
C ARG A 165 -10.43 14.85 -18.13
N ASP A 166 -9.69 14.28 -17.18
CA ASP A 166 -8.75 15.01 -16.31
C ASP A 166 -7.30 14.93 -16.77
N GLY A 167 -6.99 14.08 -17.78
CA GLY A 167 -5.65 13.86 -18.31
C GLY A 167 -4.71 13.15 -17.31
N GLN A 168 -3.52 12.79 -17.75
CA GLN A 168 -2.52 12.09 -16.94
C GLN A 168 -1.48 13.02 -16.29
N ASP A 169 -1.49 14.31 -16.57
CA ASP A 169 -0.43 15.24 -16.18
C ASP A 169 -0.28 15.43 -14.65
N CYS A 170 -1.33 15.13 -13.89
CA CYS A 170 -1.35 15.27 -12.44
C CYS A 170 -1.38 13.93 -11.68
N VAL A 171 -1.24 12.81 -12.37
CA VAL A 171 -1.18 11.49 -11.73
C VAL A 171 0.13 11.33 -10.98
N ILE A 172 0.05 10.81 -9.75
CA ILE A 172 1.19 10.59 -8.86
C ILE A 172 1.38 9.09 -8.72
N PRO A 173 2.63 8.59 -8.75
CA PRO A 173 2.92 7.19 -8.47
C PRO A 173 2.78 6.92 -6.96
N LEU A 174 1.53 6.79 -6.49
CA LEU A 174 1.23 6.62 -5.06
C LEU A 174 1.79 5.30 -4.53
N GLY A 175 1.73 4.23 -5.31
CA GLY A 175 2.30 2.94 -4.96
C GLY A 175 3.80 3.02 -4.70
N ALA A 176 4.54 3.77 -5.50
CA ALA A 176 5.97 3.99 -5.29
C ALA A 176 6.24 4.77 -3.98
N CYS A 177 5.41 5.77 -3.65
CA CYS A 177 5.53 6.51 -2.39
C CYS A 177 5.27 5.61 -1.18
N ILE A 178 4.27 4.73 -1.25
CA ILE A 178 3.97 3.77 -0.17
C ILE A 178 5.12 2.75 -0.04
N CYS A 179 5.67 2.25 -1.14
CA CYS A 179 6.84 1.40 -1.11
C CYS A 179 8.04 2.09 -0.46
N ALA A 180 8.30 3.36 -0.76
CA ALA A 180 9.34 4.15 -0.10
C ALA A 180 9.08 4.24 1.41
N GLY A 181 7.84 4.49 1.84
CA GLY A 181 7.45 4.48 3.26
C GLY A 181 7.70 3.14 3.95
N ILE A 182 7.43 2.01 3.26
CA ILE A 182 7.73 0.67 3.76
C ILE A 182 9.23 0.48 3.97
N PHE A 183 10.05 0.89 3.01
CA PHE A 183 11.51 0.77 3.12
C PHE A 183 12.07 1.65 4.23
N LEU A 184 11.64 2.91 4.34
CA LEU A 184 12.05 3.82 5.41
C LEU A 184 11.71 3.26 6.79
N LYS A 185 10.49 2.76 6.96
CA LYS A 185 10.07 2.14 8.24
C LYS A 185 10.87 0.89 8.57
N ARG A 186 11.27 0.13 7.57
CA ARG A 186 12.10 -1.05 7.77
C ARG A 186 13.55 -0.71 8.11
N MET A 187 14.05 0.44 7.69
CA MET A 187 15.39 0.96 8.03
C MET A 187 15.45 1.58 9.43
N GLY A 188 14.30 1.70 10.14
CA GLY A 188 14.25 2.16 11.53
C GLY A 188 13.83 3.62 11.71
N LEU A 189 13.29 4.24 10.67
CA LEU A 189 12.67 5.58 10.74
C LEU A 189 11.22 5.54 11.22
#